data_7a6127b377034b2614bca92586d75255
#
_entry.id   7a6127b377034b2614bca92586d75255
#
_cell.length_a   1.000
_cell.length_b   1.000
_cell.length_c   1.000
_cell.angle_alpha   90.00
_cell.angle_beta   90.00
_cell.angle_gamma   90.00
#
_symmetry.space_group_name_H-M   'P 1'
#
loop_
_entity.id
_entity.type
_entity.pdbx_description
1 polymer ?
#
loop_
_entity_poly.entity_id
_entity_poly.type
_entity_poly.pdbx_seq_one_letter_code
_entity_poly.pdbx_strand_id
1 'polypeptide(L)'
;MKRFALLLMAVALILPTAFAKKKKDVDRFPDGTEIPEWFRQNESVNIEKLGKKYVLTDYEIFADGRIHTEEIQALIDKAAADGGGVIVVPRGTFMTGGLQFKQNTHLYLEEGATLMGSDFIGDYPLGKTRIEGETCTYFGALINADGLDGFTISGKGTIDGNGLRYHKQFWLRRKWNRQCTNKDEQRPRLVYVSNSKNVQI
;
A
#
# COMPACT_ATOMS: atom_id res chain seq x y z
N MET A 1 6.73 35.69 -88.38
CA MET A 1 5.87 35.82 -87.23
C MET A 1 6.20 34.70 -86.25
N LYS A 2 7.01 34.96 -85.27
CA LYS A 2 7.45 33.97 -84.27
C LYS A 2 6.81 34.32 -82.94
N ARG A 3 5.94 33.44 -82.39
CA ARG A 3 5.30 33.59 -81.10
C ARG A 3 6.25 33.08 -80.04
N PHE A 4 6.70 33.97 -79.13
CA PHE A 4 7.44 33.60 -77.90
C PHE A 4 6.44 33.20 -76.87
N ALA A 5 6.50 32.00 -76.37
CA ALA A 5 5.79 31.52 -75.22
C ALA A 5 6.67 31.78 -73.96
N LEU A 6 6.20 32.60 -73.01
CA LEU A 6 6.81 32.83 -71.70
C LEU A 6 6.38 31.69 -70.78
N LEU A 7 7.34 30.89 -70.35
CA LEU A 7 7.15 29.86 -69.36
C LEU A 7 7.42 30.50 -67.95
N LEU A 8 6.35 30.76 -67.18
CA LEU A 8 6.48 31.21 -65.79
C LEU A 8 6.74 29.98 -64.90
N MET A 9 7.93 29.86 -64.36
CA MET A 9 8.32 28.84 -63.41
C MET A 9 8.01 29.36 -61.99
N ALA A 10 6.91 28.86 -61.37
CA ALA A 10 6.56 29.14 -59.99
C ALA A 10 7.42 28.23 -59.10
N VAL A 11 8.43 28.81 -58.44
CA VAL A 11 9.18 28.16 -57.37
C VAL A 11 8.40 28.26 -56.10
N ALA A 12 7.75 27.14 -55.68
CA ALA A 12 7.11 27.03 -54.39
C ALA A 12 8.20 26.88 -53.29
N LEU A 13 8.44 27.94 -52.54
CA LEU A 13 9.25 27.90 -51.30
C LEU A 13 8.51 27.09 -50.25
N ILE A 14 8.89 25.83 -50.08
CA ILE A 14 8.47 25.00 -48.95
C ILE A 14 9.27 25.45 -47.73
N LEU A 15 8.69 26.34 -46.90
CA LEU A 15 9.23 26.66 -45.60
C LEU A 15 8.98 25.45 -44.67
N PRO A 16 10.03 24.90 -44.04
CA PRO A 16 9.81 23.87 -43.03
C PRO A 16 9.11 24.55 -41.82
N THR A 17 7.83 24.23 -41.62
CA THR A 17 7.16 24.53 -40.36
C THR A 17 7.85 23.75 -39.27
N ALA A 18 8.78 24.38 -38.55
CA ALA A 18 9.33 23.85 -37.33
C ALA A 18 8.16 23.75 -36.30
N PHE A 19 7.59 22.58 -36.15
CA PHE A 19 6.73 22.27 -35.02
C PHE A 19 7.59 22.42 -33.77
N ALA A 20 7.57 23.60 -33.15
CA ALA A 20 8.08 23.80 -31.81
C ALA A 20 7.32 22.82 -30.90
N LYS A 21 7.99 21.75 -30.47
CA LYS A 21 7.46 20.90 -29.40
C LYS A 21 7.15 21.83 -28.23
N LYS A 22 5.85 22.04 -27.97
CA LYS A 22 5.40 22.75 -26.78
C LYS A 22 6.10 22.07 -25.60
N LYS A 23 7.02 22.77 -24.92
CA LYS A 23 7.61 22.30 -23.68
C LYS A 23 6.43 22.01 -22.78
N LYS A 24 6.25 20.74 -22.37
CA LYS A 24 5.26 20.39 -21.34
C LYS A 24 5.59 21.25 -20.12
N ASP A 25 4.63 22.05 -19.71
CA ASP A 25 4.74 22.79 -18.46
C ASP A 25 4.87 21.75 -17.36
N VAL A 26 6.05 21.65 -16.78
CA VAL A 26 6.33 20.66 -15.73
C VAL A 26 5.89 21.29 -14.43
N ASP A 27 4.85 20.72 -13.81
CA ASP A 27 4.42 21.16 -12.49
C ASP A 27 5.60 21.12 -11.51
N ARG A 28 5.66 22.15 -10.66
CA ARG A 28 6.75 22.32 -9.70
C ARG A 28 6.17 22.50 -8.30
N PHE A 29 6.94 22.09 -7.31
CA PHE A 29 6.69 22.48 -5.93
C PHE A 29 6.84 23.99 -5.74
N PRO A 30 6.28 24.58 -4.65
CA PRO A 30 6.39 26.01 -4.38
C PRO A 30 7.83 26.52 -4.28
N ASP A 31 8.80 25.67 -3.97
CA ASP A 31 10.25 25.97 -3.93
C ASP A 31 10.92 25.92 -5.31
N GLY A 32 10.16 25.60 -6.37
CA GLY A 32 10.65 25.52 -7.75
C GLY A 32 11.23 24.17 -8.15
N THR A 33 11.31 23.17 -7.27
CA THR A 33 11.76 21.82 -7.60
C THR A 33 10.71 21.09 -8.46
N GLU A 34 11.18 20.22 -9.35
CA GLU A 34 10.28 19.42 -10.19
C GLU A 34 9.56 18.35 -9.35
N ILE A 35 8.25 18.19 -9.58
CA ILE A 35 7.49 17.12 -8.97
C ILE A 35 7.94 15.80 -9.58
N PRO A 36 8.51 14.86 -8.80
CA PRO A 36 8.94 13.56 -9.30
C PRO A 36 7.82 12.76 -9.96
N GLU A 37 8.16 11.96 -10.97
CA GLU A 37 7.19 11.19 -11.76
C GLU A 37 6.29 10.27 -10.88
N TRP A 38 6.83 9.74 -9.79
CA TRP A 38 6.08 8.86 -8.90
C TRP A 38 4.87 9.55 -8.21
N PHE A 39 4.86 10.88 -8.06
CA PHE A 39 3.68 11.62 -7.59
C PHE A 39 2.50 11.59 -8.59
N ARG A 40 2.79 11.24 -9.83
CA ARG A 40 1.79 11.21 -10.91
C ARG A 40 1.32 9.78 -11.21
N GLN A 41 1.84 8.81 -10.49
CA GLN A 41 1.41 7.43 -10.61
C GLN A 41 -0.01 7.29 -10.06
N ASN A 42 -0.97 7.07 -10.95
CA ASN A 42 -2.38 6.82 -10.64
C ASN A 42 -2.85 5.47 -11.22
N GLU A 43 -1.92 4.65 -11.68
CA GLU A 43 -2.23 3.33 -12.20
C GLU A 43 -2.48 2.37 -11.05
N SER A 44 -3.57 1.61 -11.15
CA SER A 44 -3.83 0.52 -10.21
C SER A 44 -2.78 -0.58 -10.36
N VAL A 45 -2.41 -1.18 -9.24
CA VAL A 45 -1.45 -2.30 -9.24
C VAL A 45 -1.98 -3.47 -10.06
N ASN A 46 -1.18 -3.93 -11.01
CA ASN A 46 -1.48 -5.16 -11.74
C ASN A 46 -0.97 -6.36 -10.92
N ILE A 47 -1.89 -7.05 -10.23
CA ILE A 47 -1.56 -8.17 -9.36
C ILE A 47 -0.95 -9.38 -10.11
N GLU A 48 -1.21 -9.52 -11.40
CA GLU A 48 -0.62 -10.59 -12.22
C GLU A 48 0.91 -10.46 -12.36
N LYS A 49 1.43 -9.25 -12.13
CA LYS A 49 2.87 -8.97 -12.15
C LYS A 49 3.55 -9.20 -10.79
N LEU A 50 2.77 -9.42 -9.73
CA LEU A 50 3.27 -9.57 -8.37
C LEU A 50 3.56 -11.03 -7.99
N GLY A 51 3.38 -11.97 -8.91
CA GLY A 51 3.69 -13.38 -8.70
C GLY A 51 2.47 -14.26 -8.49
N LYS A 52 2.70 -15.42 -7.89
CA LYS A 52 1.65 -16.42 -7.62
C LYS A 52 0.62 -15.89 -6.63
N LYS A 53 -0.65 -16.22 -6.85
CA LYS A 53 -1.75 -15.91 -5.92
C LYS A 53 -1.92 -17.01 -4.89
N TYR A 54 -2.08 -16.59 -3.65
CA TYR A 54 -2.39 -17.44 -2.49
C TYR A 54 -3.71 -16.94 -1.92
N VAL A 55 -4.81 -17.51 -2.41
CA VAL A 55 -6.17 -17.13 -1.99
C VAL A 55 -6.48 -17.83 -0.66
N LEU A 56 -6.91 -17.08 0.35
CA LEU A 56 -7.10 -17.60 1.71
C LEU A 56 -7.98 -18.86 1.72
N THR A 57 -9.06 -18.87 0.95
CA THR A 57 -10.01 -20.00 0.90
C THR A 57 -9.42 -21.28 0.29
N ASP A 58 -8.40 -21.17 -0.58
CA ASP A 58 -7.71 -22.33 -1.14
C ASP A 58 -6.83 -23.04 -0.10
N TYR A 59 -6.60 -22.40 1.04
CA TYR A 59 -5.84 -22.91 2.18
C TYR A 59 -6.72 -23.10 3.43
N GLU A 60 -8.03 -23.31 3.24
CA GLU A 60 -9.00 -23.58 4.30
C GLU A 60 -9.15 -22.45 5.35
N ILE A 61 -8.78 -21.22 4.98
CA ILE A 61 -8.98 -20.03 5.80
C ILE A 61 -10.27 -19.36 5.33
N PHE A 62 -11.31 -19.37 6.18
CA PHE A 62 -12.65 -18.92 5.83
C PHE A 62 -13.11 -17.70 6.64
N ALA A 63 -14.08 -16.99 6.12
CA ALA A 63 -14.74 -15.86 6.78
C ALA A 63 -15.79 -16.36 7.80
N ASP A 64 -15.34 -17.07 8.83
CA ASP A 64 -16.15 -17.80 9.81
C ASP A 64 -16.22 -17.16 11.20
N GLY A 65 -15.67 -15.95 11.33
CA GLY A 65 -15.63 -15.18 12.58
C GLY A 65 -14.53 -15.60 13.56
N ARG A 66 -13.70 -16.59 13.22
CA ARG A 66 -12.53 -16.96 14.01
C ARG A 66 -11.34 -16.07 13.65
N ILE A 67 -10.38 -16.00 14.57
CA ILE A 67 -9.11 -15.31 14.35
C ILE A 67 -8.14 -16.30 13.72
N HIS A 68 -7.64 -15.99 12.53
CA HIS A 68 -6.78 -16.84 11.69
C HIS A 68 -5.35 -16.29 11.58
N THR A 69 -4.81 -15.73 12.65
CA THR A 69 -3.49 -15.09 12.62
C THR A 69 -2.39 -16.07 12.21
N GLU A 70 -2.37 -17.25 12.83
CA GLU A 70 -1.32 -18.24 12.60
C GLU A 70 -1.40 -18.80 11.18
N GLU A 71 -2.62 -19.11 10.72
CA GLU A 71 -2.86 -19.68 9.39
C GLU A 71 -2.49 -18.67 8.28
N ILE A 72 -2.91 -17.40 8.43
CA ILE A 72 -2.57 -16.36 7.46
C ILE A 72 -1.07 -16.08 7.48
N GLN A 73 -0.44 -16.05 8.68
CA GLN A 73 1.02 -15.88 8.78
C GLN A 73 1.77 -17.04 8.12
N ALA A 74 1.35 -18.27 8.37
CA ALA A 74 1.94 -19.45 7.73
C ALA A 74 1.83 -19.39 6.20
N LEU A 75 0.72 -18.84 5.68
CA LEU A 75 0.54 -18.64 4.25
C LEU A 75 1.47 -17.56 3.68
N ILE A 76 1.68 -16.45 4.41
CA ILE A 76 2.66 -15.42 4.05
C ILE A 76 4.08 -16.04 4.03
N ASP A 77 4.42 -16.81 5.05
CA ASP A 77 5.73 -17.47 5.17
C ASP A 77 5.95 -18.48 4.05
N LYS A 78 4.91 -19.24 3.70
CA LYS A 78 4.91 -20.15 2.56
C LYS A 78 5.13 -19.39 1.24
N ALA A 79 4.39 -18.32 1.01
CA ALA A 79 4.56 -17.50 -0.20
C ALA A 79 5.99 -16.96 -0.31
N ALA A 80 6.58 -16.50 0.79
CA ALA A 80 7.96 -16.05 0.83
C ALA A 80 8.95 -17.18 0.50
N ALA A 81 8.74 -18.37 1.06
CA ALA A 81 9.59 -19.54 0.80
C ALA A 81 9.48 -20.03 -0.66
N ASP A 82 8.33 -19.89 -1.28
CA ASP A 82 8.07 -20.23 -2.70
C ASP A 82 8.67 -19.17 -3.66
N GLY A 83 9.33 -18.11 -3.15
CA GLY A 83 9.96 -17.04 -3.93
C GLY A 83 9.16 -15.74 -4.00
N GLY A 84 7.99 -15.69 -3.38
CA GLY A 84 7.11 -14.51 -3.32
C GLY A 84 5.72 -14.77 -3.89
N GLY A 85 4.84 -13.77 -3.77
CA GLY A 85 3.49 -13.83 -4.31
C GLY A 85 2.51 -12.92 -3.60
N VAL A 86 1.25 -13.06 -3.93
CA VAL A 86 0.16 -12.20 -3.46
C VAL A 86 -0.77 -12.99 -2.56
N ILE A 87 -0.89 -12.56 -1.32
CA ILE A 87 -1.92 -13.05 -0.41
C ILE A 87 -3.23 -12.38 -0.78
N VAL A 88 -4.18 -13.16 -1.23
CA VAL A 88 -5.48 -12.68 -1.69
C VAL A 88 -6.53 -12.92 -0.61
N VAL A 89 -7.12 -11.84 -0.14
CA VAL A 89 -8.28 -11.89 0.76
C VAL A 89 -9.53 -11.82 -0.11
N PRO A 90 -10.28 -12.92 -0.27
CA PRO A 90 -11.49 -12.92 -1.08
C PRO A 90 -12.64 -12.24 -0.36
N ARG A 91 -13.77 -12.06 -1.06
CA ARG A 91 -14.97 -11.45 -0.49
C ARG A 91 -15.38 -12.12 0.83
N GLY A 92 -15.61 -11.31 1.87
CA GLY A 92 -15.96 -11.74 3.22
C GLY A 92 -15.14 -11.02 4.29
N THR A 93 -15.43 -11.31 5.56
CA THR A 93 -14.69 -10.72 6.70
C THR A 93 -13.77 -11.77 7.31
N PHE A 94 -12.46 -11.56 7.18
CA PHE A 94 -11.42 -12.43 7.72
C PHE A 94 -10.78 -11.74 8.92
N MET A 95 -10.81 -12.37 10.08
CA MET A 95 -10.26 -11.81 11.31
C MET A 95 -8.84 -12.30 11.57
N THR A 96 -7.97 -11.40 12.00
CA THR A 96 -6.57 -11.70 12.29
C THR A 96 -6.00 -10.76 13.35
N GLY A 97 -4.94 -11.19 14.01
CA GLY A 97 -4.03 -10.33 14.76
C GLY A 97 -2.96 -9.72 13.86
N GLY A 98 -1.79 -9.41 14.44
CA GLY A 98 -0.70 -8.78 13.71
C GLY A 98 0.01 -9.72 12.73
N LEU A 99 0.06 -9.33 11.46
CA LEU A 99 0.73 -10.06 10.37
C LEU A 99 2.06 -9.41 10.02
N GLN A 100 3.08 -10.24 9.73
CA GLN A 100 4.42 -9.84 9.30
C GLN A 100 4.63 -10.23 7.83
N PHE A 101 4.61 -9.27 6.94
CA PHE A 101 4.93 -9.51 5.53
C PHE A 101 6.43 -9.70 5.33
N LYS A 102 6.79 -10.48 4.32
CA LYS A 102 8.16 -10.86 3.97
C LYS A 102 8.55 -10.27 2.62
N GLN A 103 9.84 -10.32 2.30
CA GLN A 103 10.30 -9.88 0.98
C GLN A 103 9.56 -10.62 -0.13
N ASN A 104 9.16 -9.90 -1.17
CA ASN A 104 8.39 -10.36 -2.33
C ASN A 104 6.97 -10.87 -2.01
N THR A 105 6.44 -10.66 -0.82
CA THR A 105 5.04 -10.96 -0.52
C THR A 105 4.20 -9.69 -0.52
N HIS A 106 2.98 -9.76 -1.03
CA HIS A 106 2.07 -8.63 -1.23
C HIS A 106 0.69 -8.97 -0.70
N LEU A 107 -0.13 -7.95 -0.44
CA LEU A 107 -1.51 -8.09 0.00
C LEU A 107 -2.47 -7.56 -1.06
N TYR A 108 -3.48 -8.34 -1.40
CA TYR A 108 -4.58 -7.92 -2.25
C TYR A 108 -5.92 -8.23 -1.62
N LEU A 109 -6.80 -7.23 -1.56
CA LEU A 109 -8.16 -7.38 -1.03
C LEU A 109 -9.16 -7.26 -2.18
N GLU A 110 -9.93 -8.31 -2.42
CA GLU A 110 -10.99 -8.28 -3.41
C GLU A 110 -12.10 -7.30 -3.04
N GLU A 111 -12.93 -6.95 -4.00
CA GLU A 111 -14.10 -6.11 -3.75
C GLU A 111 -15.06 -6.81 -2.79
N GLY A 112 -15.38 -6.14 -1.67
CA GLY A 112 -16.19 -6.70 -0.59
C GLY A 112 -15.43 -7.60 0.37
N ALA A 113 -14.11 -7.69 0.26
CA ALA A 113 -13.25 -8.28 1.28
C ALA A 113 -13.05 -7.31 2.44
N THR A 114 -12.99 -7.83 3.64
CA THR A 114 -12.56 -7.09 4.84
C THR A 114 -11.52 -7.92 5.60
N LEU A 115 -10.32 -7.38 5.74
CA LEU A 115 -9.33 -7.91 6.68
C LEU A 115 -9.50 -7.15 8.00
N MET A 116 -10.08 -7.82 8.99
CA MET A 116 -10.46 -7.21 10.27
C MET A 116 -9.47 -7.59 11.37
N GLY A 117 -8.98 -6.60 12.10
CA GLY A 117 -8.11 -6.79 13.24
C GLY A 117 -8.84 -7.36 14.46
N SER A 118 -8.12 -8.17 15.25
CA SER A 118 -8.59 -8.57 16.58
C SER A 118 -8.75 -7.35 17.49
N ASP A 119 -9.76 -7.35 18.34
CA ASP A 119 -9.94 -6.37 19.39
C ASP A 119 -9.27 -6.77 20.71
N PHE A 120 -8.53 -7.88 20.72
CA PHE A 120 -7.73 -8.34 21.85
C PHE A 120 -6.25 -8.07 21.62
N ILE A 121 -5.63 -7.29 22.50
CA ILE A 121 -4.24 -6.82 22.33
C ILE A 121 -3.22 -7.95 22.32
N GLY A 122 -3.53 -9.09 22.95
CA GLY A 122 -2.67 -10.27 23.00
C GLY A 122 -2.42 -10.94 21.64
N ASP A 123 -3.25 -10.64 20.63
CA ASP A 123 -3.11 -11.17 19.27
C ASP A 123 -2.09 -10.39 18.43
N TYR A 124 -1.45 -9.39 19.03
CA TYR A 124 -0.44 -8.56 18.38
C TYR A 124 0.91 -8.76 19.04
N PRO A 125 1.98 -9.09 18.26
CA PRO A 125 3.30 -9.31 18.83
C PRO A 125 3.90 -8.01 19.36
N LEU A 126 4.60 -8.11 20.50
CA LEU A 126 5.42 -7.01 21.02
C LEU A 126 6.76 -6.98 20.29
N GLY A 127 7.21 -5.79 19.93
CA GLY A 127 8.50 -5.60 19.28
C GLY A 127 9.10 -4.23 19.55
N LYS A 128 10.37 -4.08 19.24
CA LYS A 128 11.01 -2.77 19.24
C LYS A 128 10.50 -1.95 18.06
N THR A 129 10.01 -0.76 18.35
CA THR A 129 9.48 0.15 17.34
C THR A 129 9.67 1.59 17.76
N ARG A 130 9.13 2.53 17.01
CA ARG A 130 9.20 3.96 17.29
C ARG A 130 7.81 4.54 17.42
N ILE A 131 7.54 5.19 18.54
CA ILE A 131 6.29 5.90 18.86
C ILE A 131 6.64 7.32 19.26
N GLU A 132 6.00 8.32 18.66
CA GLU A 132 6.12 9.73 19.03
C GLU A 132 7.59 10.21 19.17
N GLY A 133 8.46 9.72 18.27
CA GLY A 133 9.87 10.08 18.26
C GLY A 133 10.77 9.26 19.18
N GLU A 134 10.24 8.38 20.00
CA GLU A 134 11.00 7.55 20.94
C GLU A 134 11.03 6.08 20.52
N THR A 135 12.18 5.42 20.73
CA THR A 135 12.30 3.97 20.56
C THR A 135 11.80 3.29 21.80
N CYS A 136 10.82 2.41 21.64
CA CYS A 136 10.20 1.68 22.76
C CYS A 136 9.78 0.27 22.34
N THR A 137 9.37 -0.54 23.32
CA THR A 137 8.64 -1.79 23.06
C THR A 137 7.15 -1.46 22.97
N TYR A 138 6.54 -1.88 21.87
CA TYR A 138 5.14 -1.60 21.59
C TYR A 138 4.51 -2.73 20.77
N PHE A 139 3.20 -2.80 20.76
CA PHE A 139 2.48 -3.77 19.95
C PHE A 139 2.65 -3.48 18.46
N GLY A 140 2.82 -4.53 17.67
CA GLY A 140 2.86 -4.47 16.21
C GLY A 140 1.56 -3.92 15.62
N ALA A 141 1.60 -3.62 14.34
CA ALA A 141 0.41 -3.28 13.57
C ALA A 141 -0.37 -4.53 13.14
N LEU A 142 -1.58 -4.32 12.62
CA LEU A 142 -2.31 -5.38 11.93
C LEU A 142 -1.52 -5.88 10.71
N ILE A 143 -0.93 -4.95 9.94
CA ILE A 143 -0.04 -5.25 8.83
C ILE A 143 1.31 -4.61 9.10
N ASN A 144 2.36 -5.43 9.11
CA ASN A 144 3.74 -4.97 9.31
C ASN A 144 4.60 -5.32 8.10
N ALA A 145 5.40 -4.36 7.65
CA ALA A 145 6.38 -4.49 6.59
C ALA A 145 7.67 -3.78 7.03
N ASP A 146 8.72 -4.54 7.33
CA ASP A 146 10.00 -3.99 7.77
C ASP A 146 11.14 -4.48 6.89
N GLY A 147 11.94 -3.54 6.36
CA GLY A 147 13.10 -3.83 5.52
C GLY A 147 12.75 -4.38 4.14
N LEU A 148 11.54 -4.16 3.63
CA LEU A 148 11.07 -4.71 2.35
C LEU A 148 11.32 -3.76 1.18
N ASP A 149 11.57 -4.34 0.01
CA ASP A 149 11.64 -3.61 -1.26
C ASP A 149 10.49 -4.04 -2.17
N GLY A 150 9.62 -3.10 -2.55
CA GLY A 150 8.51 -3.35 -3.46
C GLY A 150 7.24 -3.89 -2.81
N PHE A 151 7.08 -3.81 -1.48
CA PHE A 151 5.84 -4.25 -0.81
C PHE A 151 4.61 -3.49 -1.31
N THR A 152 3.52 -4.22 -1.51
CA THR A 152 2.30 -3.65 -2.07
C THR A 152 1.07 -4.10 -1.30
N ILE A 153 0.19 -3.15 -0.98
CA ILE A 153 -1.20 -3.40 -0.57
C ILE A 153 -2.10 -2.84 -1.67
N SER A 154 -3.03 -3.64 -2.18
CA SER A 154 -3.89 -3.21 -3.28
C SER A 154 -5.26 -3.88 -3.24
N GLY A 155 -6.13 -3.49 -4.17
CA GLY A 155 -7.48 -4.02 -4.30
C GLY A 155 -8.56 -3.01 -3.92
N LYS A 156 -9.80 -3.49 -3.81
CA LYS A 156 -10.98 -2.65 -3.52
C LYS A 156 -11.64 -3.02 -2.19
N GLY A 157 -11.01 -3.90 -1.41
CA GLY A 157 -11.50 -4.31 -0.11
C GLY A 157 -11.17 -3.31 1.01
N THR A 158 -11.38 -3.72 2.23
CA THR A 158 -11.23 -2.89 3.44
C THR A 158 -10.23 -3.52 4.39
N ILE A 159 -9.38 -2.71 5.00
CA ILE A 159 -8.58 -3.08 6.16
C ILE A 159 -9.22 -2.37 7.36
N ASP A 160 -9.78 -3.14 8.29
CA ASP A 160 -10.47 -2.65 9.47
C ASP A 160 -9.68 -2.99 10.74
N GLY A 161 -9.22 -1.99 11.45
CA GLY A 161 -8.47 -2.18 12.71
C GLY A 161 -9.33 -2.59 13.90
N ASN A 162 -10.65 -2.64 13.75
CA ASN A 162 -11.62 -2.99 14.83
C ASN A 162 -11.33 -2.26 16.15
N GLY A 163 -11.01 -0.96 16.04
CA GLY A 163 -10.37 -0.18 17.09
C GLY A 163 -11.29 0.30 18.24
N LEU A 164 -12.61 0.06 18.17
CA LEU A 164 -13.57 0.64 19.12
C LEU A 164 -13.25 0.31 20.58
N ARG A 165 -12.90 -0.95 20.88
CA ARG A 165 -12.54 -1.40 22.23
C ARG A 165 -11.31 -0.68 22.76
N TYR A 166 -10.25 -0.59 21.93
CA TYR A 166 -9.01 0.11 22.29
C TYR A 166 -9.23 1.59 22.56
N HIS A 167 -10.03 2.27 21.73
CA HIS A 167 -10.36 3.68 21.95
C HIS A 167 -11.16 3.90 23.22
N LYS A 168 -12.14 3.04 23.50
CA LYS A 168 -12.91 3.11 24.75
C LYS A 168 -12.03 2.92 25.99
N GLN A 169 -11.12 1.94 25.97
CA GLN A 169 -10.17 1.69 27.06
C GLN A 169 -9.27 2.89 27.30
N PHE A 170 -8.71 3.48 26.24
CA PHE A 170 -7.87 4.68 26.35
C PHE A 170 -8.62 5.85 26.97
N TRP A 171 -9.83 6.15 26.54
CA TRP A 171 -10.63 7.25 27.08
C TRP A 171 -11.11 7.00 28.49
N LEU A 172 -11.42 5.76 28.85
CA LEU A 172 -11.74 5.39 30.25
C LEU A 172 -10.54 5.61 31.13
N ARG A 173 -9.35 5.18 30.76
CA ARG A 173 -8.13 5.42 31.53
C ARG A 173 -7.87 6.92 31.71
N ARG A 174 -8.06 7.74 30.67
CA ARG A 174 -7.89 9.21 30.78
C ARG A 174 -8.88 9.91 31.69
N LYS A 175 -10.03 9.33 31.97
CA LYS A 175 -10.94 9.86 32.98
C LYS A 175 -10.33 9.76 34.37
N TRP A 176 -9.58 8.72 34.66
CA TRP A 176 -8.92 8.48 35.95
C TRP A 176 -7.52 9.12 35.98
N ASN A 177 -6.79 9.07 34.91
CA ASN A 177 -5.47 9.68 34.80
C ASN A 177 -5.42 10.57 33.54
N ARG A 178 -5.58 11.88 33.73
CA ARG A 178 -5.55 12.87 32.62
C ARG A 178 -4.21 12.94 31.87
N GLN A 179 -3.14 12.46 32.47
CA GLN A 179 -1.80 12.43 31.90
C GLN A 179 -1.53 11.13 31.14
N CYS A 180 -2.49 10.22 31.07
CA CYS A 180 -2.36 8.98 30.32
C CYS A 180 -2.01 9.27 28.85
N THR A 181 -0.95 8.64 28.39
CA THR A 181 -0.42 8.73 27.03
C THR A 181 -0.71 7.47 26.22
N ASN A 182 -0.37 7.48 24.95
CA ASN A 182 -0.43 6.30 24.09
C ASN A 182 0.54 5.19 24.53
N LYS A 183 1.53 5.48 25.36
CA LYS A 183 2.47 4.50 25.92
C LYS A 183 1.91 3.78 27.14
N ASP A 184 1.02 4.46 27.90
CA ASP A 184 0.37 3.89 29.07
C ASP A 184 -0.80 2.98 28.71
N GLU A 185 -1.55 3.34 27.67
CA GLU A 185 -2.63 2.52 27.10
C GLU A 185 -2.33 2.27 25.63
N GLN A 186 -1.58 1.21 25.40
CA GLN A 186 -1.09 0.84 24.07
C GLN A 186 -2.22 0.23 23.22
N ARG A 187 -2.12 0.44 21.91
CA ARG A 187 -3.04 -0.12 20.91
C ARG A 187 -2.30 -0.38 19.58
N PRO A 188 -2.69 -1.39 18.80
CA PRO A 188 -2.07 -1.69 17.53
C PRO A 188 -2.23 -0.52 16.53
N ARG A 189 -1.29 -0.38 15.61
CA ARG A 189 -1.47 0.42 14.40
C ARG A 189 -2.21 -0.39 13.35
N LEU A 190 -2.78 0.28 12.35
CA LEU A 190 -3.40 -0.42 11.23
C LEU A 190 -2.33 -0.98 10.28
N VAL A 191 -1.45 -0.11 9.79
CA VAL A 191 -0.34 -0.49 8.91
C VAL A 191 0.93 0.17 9.44
N TYR A 192 2.00 -0.60 9.50
CA TYR A 192 3.33 -0.10 9.85
C TYR A 192 4.37 -0.56 8.84
N VAL A 193 4.92 0.41 8.14
CA VAL A 193 6.00 0.20 7.17
C VAL A 193 7.24 0.90 7.69
N SER A 194 8.34 0.18 7.81
CA SER A 194 9.62 0.70 8.28
C SER A 194 10.77 0.16 7.44
N ASN A 195 11.85 0.95 7.34
CA ASN A 195 13.08 0.57 6.63
C ASN A 195 12.86 0.04 5.20
N SER A 196 11.70 0.33 4.59
CA SER A 196 11.25 -0.21 3.32
C SER A 196 11.31 0.83 2.22
N LYS A 197 11.38 0.38 0.97
CA LYS A 197 11.39 1.24 -0.22
C LYS A 197 10.49 0.68 -1.31
N ASN A 198 10.13 1.51 -2.30
CA ASN A 198 9.26 1.14 -3.41
C ASN A 198 7.92 0.54 -2.95
N VAL A 199 7.38 1.06 -1.84
CA VAL A 199 6.11 0.60 -1.26
C VAL A 199 4.96 1.31 -1.94
N GLN A 200 3.89 0.56 -2.24
CA GLN A 200 2.64 1.08 -2.82
C GLN A 200 1.44 0.62 -1.99
N ILE A 201 0.56 1.57 -1.61
CA ILE A 201 -0.66 1.32 -0.84
C ILE A 201 -1.83 2.07 -1.46
#